data_ea05ec3bf7e5146d8577dd50c66c528a
#
_entry.id   ea05ec3bf7e5146d8577dd50c66c528a
#
_cell.length_a   1.000
_cell.length_b   1.000
_cell.length_c   1.000
_cell.angle_alpha   90.00
_cell.angle_beta   90.00
_cell.angle_gamma   90.00
#
_symmetry.space_group_name_H-M   'P 1'
#
loop_
_entity.id
_entity.type
_entity.pdbx_description
1 polymer ?
#
loop_
_entity_poly.entity_id
_entity_poly.type
_entity_poly.pdbx_seq_one_letter_code
_entity_poly.pdbx_strand_id
1 'polypeptide(L)'
;MAVNGKKTALLVFATLIAFAAGCGKSDWKDSSAIRIKLDVDSLLNGMSVSIDDIFQEIQLVCLDSSDMISNSVYSGHNHYTFDGEYFYVLDEKSFTIHVFDSHGKFVHSSSKKGRGPGEFTMATKICYNADLNTIDVLNPIGKIYHFRTKTLEYVSTLDIKGKDLQAIHDFVPTRSGYLLYSNTLDERIWHYDSENRIANPCGIRLPEYLSIYFYAQDRFYSMGESVQTFRAFDGKCFNLDSSLNVRTSLVWDFGKRSAQLKAIPELPSAREYHGFLMDYSDNHVAAFNDIKCIDRTLIANVIYKRNLHTIVYNLASNQAKMFLKTEEGLPLVCGLVYDNSMMLLVDSHMLPEFISTEVLDEVSVREYQKATSTGSMAIIRYGRSGVKP
;
A
#
# COMPACT_ATOMS: atom_id res chain seq x y z
N MET A 1 2.15 13.59 87.76
CA MET A 1 1.49 14.38 86.68
C MET A 1 1.67 13.61 85.37
N ALA A 2 0.58 13.11 84.86
CA ALA A 2 0.54 12.28 83.64
C ALA A 2 0.35 13.17 82.41
N VAL A 3 1.09 12.94 81.33
CA VAL A 3 0.71 13.43 80.00
C VAL A 3 0.74 12.27 79.03
N ASN A 4 -0.46 11.99 78.54
CA ASN A 4 -0.76 11.02 77.51
C ASN A 4 -0.23 11.47 76.14
N GLY A 5 0.54 10.61 75.49
CA GLY A 5 0.93 10.74 74.07
C GLY A 5 0.25 9.66 73.21
N LYS A 6 -0.75 10.07 72.46
CA LYS A 6 -1.43 9.17 71.47
C LYS A 6 -0.49 8.85 70.31
N LYS A 7 -0.21 7.57 70.13
CA LYS A 7 0.45 7.05 68.92
C LYS A 7 -0.60 6.88 67.82
N THR A 8 -0.46 7.69 66.78
CA THR A 8 -1.23 7.55 65.54
C THR A 8 -0.58 6.48 64.67
N ALA A 9 -1.18 5.34 64.49
CA ALA A 9 -0.72 4.30 63.61
C ALA A 9 -1.08 4.69 62.14
N LEU A 10 -0.09 4.90 61.29
CA LEU A 10 -0.26 5.10 59.85
C LEU A 10 -0.40 3.72 59.21
N LEU A 11 -1.60 3.33 58.75
CA LEU A 11 -1.85 2.16 57.96
C LEU A 11 -1.43 2.43 56.50
N VAL A 12 -0.32 1.87 56.08
CA VAL A 12 0.07 1.83 54.66
C VAL A 12 -0.66 0.67 53.99
N PHE A 13 -1.69 0.98 53.20
CA PHE A 13 -2.30 0.00 52.29
C PHE A 13 -1.39 -0.21 51.10
N ALA A 14 -0.64 -1.29 51.08
CA ALA A 14 0.05 -1.75 49.88
C ALA A 14 -0.96 -2.48 48.97
N THR A 15 -1.45 -1.79 47.96
CA THR A 15 -2.24 -2.41 46.89
C THR A 15 -1.30 -3.20 45.98
N LEU A 16 -1.27 -4.51 46.13
CA LEU A 16 -0.68 -5.42 45.16
C LEU A 16 -1.60 -5.45 43.93
N ILE A 17 -1.14 -4.77 42.87
CA ILE A 17 -1.73 -4.98 41.52
C ILE A 17 -1.10 -6.23 40.97
N ALA A 18 -1.82 -7.34 41.05
CA ALA A 18 -1.49 -8.58 40.34
C ALA A 18 -1.70 -8.31 38.82
N PHE A 19 -0.63 -8.19 38.08
CA PHE A 19 -0.66 -8.31 36.64
C PHE A 19 -1.00 -9.77 36.30
N ALA A 20 -2.27 -10.07 36.14
CA ALA A 20 -2.70 -11.28 35.46
C ALA A 20 -2.35 -11.09 33.98
N ALA A 21 -1.31 -11.80 33.52
CA ALA A 21 -1.06 -12.02 32.11
C ALA A 21 -2.23 -12.87 31.56
N GLY A 22 -3.32 -12.22 31.28
CA GLY A 22 -4.46 -12.79 30.57
C GLY A 22 -4.10 -12.82 29.10
N CYS A 23 -3.81 -14.00 28.57
CA CYS A 23 -3.88 -14.31 27.15
C CYS A 23 -5.36 -14.19 26.73
N GLY A 24 -5.87 -12.95 26.64
CA GLY A 24 -7.23 -12.63 26.25
C GLY A 24 -7.27 -12.45 24.74
N LYS A 25 -8.01 -13.30 24.05
CA LYS A 25 -8.54 -13.03 22.70
C LYS A 25 -9.29 -11.70 22.77
N SER A 26 -8.64 -10.62 22.42
CA SER A 26 -9.33 -9.33 22.28
C SER A 26 -10.03 -9.30 20.92
N ASP A 27 -11.28 -9.72 20.89
CA ASP A 27 -12.22 -9.24 19.89
C ASP A 27 -12.38 -7.73 20.12
N TRP A 28 -11.57 -6.96 19.40
CA TRP A 28 -11.67 -5.50 19.42
C TRP A 28 -13.03 -5.09 18.87
N LYS A 29 -14.00 -4.91 19.74
CA LYS A 29 -15.25 -4.22 19.41
C LYS A 29 -14.94 -2.73 19.36
N ASP A 30 -14.36 -2.28 18.27
CA ASP A 30 -14.18 -0.85 18.02
C ASP A 30 -15.50 -0.29 17.48
N SER A 31 -16.24 0.38 18.35
CA SER A 31 -17.52 1.01 18.01
C SER A 31 -17.35 2.23 17.09
N SER A 32 -16.12 2.64 16.82
CA SER A 32 -15.77 3.83 16.01
C SER A 32 -15.43 3.50 14.55
N ALA A 33 -15.24 2.23 14.20
CA ALA A 33 -14.85 1.83 12.86
C ALA A 33 -15.97 2.11 11.83
N ILE A 34 -15.60 2.68 10.69
CA ILE A 34 -16.51 2.83 9.54
C ILE A 34 -16.82 1.43 8.99
N ARG A 35 -18.08 1.05 8.95
CA ARG A 35 -18.51 -0.23 8.36
C ARG A 35 -19.15 0.01 7.00
N ILE A 36 -18.48 -0.47 5.95
CA ILE A 36 -18.94 -0.42 4.57
C ILE A 36 -19.67 -1.73 4.27
N LYS A 37 -21.01 -1.68 4.22
CA LYS A 37 -21.84 -2.84 3.89
C LYS A 37 -22.15 -2.85 2.41
N LEU A 38 -21.78 -3.92 1.71
CA LEU A 38 -21.95 -4.06 0.27
C LEU A 38 -22.58 -5.41 -0.07
N ASP A 39 -23.58 -5.39 -0.94
CA ASP A 39 -24.07 -6.57 -1.64
C ASP A 39 -23.37 -6.66 -3.00
N VAL A 40 -22.27 -7.43 -3.06
CA VAL A 40 -21.44 -7.56 -4.27
C VAL A 40 -22.18 -8.22 -5.43
N ASP A 41 -23.14 -9.10 -5.16
CA ASP A 41 -23.94 -9.73 -6.21
C ASP A 41 -24.87 -8.69 -6.88
N SER A 42 -25.48 -7.79 -6.08
CA SER A 42 -26.29 -6.68 -6.60
C SER A 42 -25.44 -5.65 -7.33
N LEU A 43 -24.26 -5.32 -6.82
CA LEU A 43 -23.35 -4.35 -7.47
C LEU A 43 -22.86 -4.82 -8.83
N LEU A 44 -22.53 -6.11 -8.99
CA LEU A 44 -22.09 -6.67 -10.27
C LEU A 44 -23.20 -6.81 -11.31
N ASN A 45 -24.46 -6.93 -10.86
CA ASN A 45 -25.64 -6.96 -11.75
C ASN A 45 -26.22 -5.55 -12.00
N GLY A 46 -25.59 -4.52 -11.46
CA GLY A 46 -25.96 -3.13 -11.60
C GLY A 46 -25.63 -2.54 -12.97
N MET A 47 -25.74 -1.23 -13.10
CA MET A 47 -25.35 -0.52 -14.31
C MET A 47 -23.85 -0.63 -14.56
N SER A 48 -23.47 -0.64 -15.82
CA SER A 48 -22.08 -0.51 -16.24
C SER A 48 -21.48 0.80 -15.72
N VAL A 49 -20.17 0.86 -15.59
CA VAL A 49 -19.42 1.96 -14.98
C VAL A 49 -18.47 2.53 -16.00
N SER A 50 -18.69 3.78 -16.41
CA SER A 50 -17.70 4.51 -17.22
C SER A 50 -16.51 4.94 -16.35
N ILE A 51 -15.34 5.03 -16.95
CA ILE A 51 -14.15 5.57 -16.28
C ILE A 51 -14.35 7.03 -15.86
N ASP A 52 -15.09 7.81 -16.65
CA ASP A 52 -15.44 9.21 -16.37
C ASP A 52 -16.35 9.38 -15.14
N ASP A 53 -17.08 8.35 -14.76
CA ASP A 53 -17.84 8.33 -13.51
C ASP A 53 -16.95 8.31 -12.26
N ILE A 54 -15.69 7.92 -12.43
CA ILE A 54 -14.72 7.73 -11.35
C ILE A 54 -13.70 8.86 -11.34
N PHE A 55 -13.18 9.22 -12.52
CA PHE A 55 -12.13 10.21 -12.70
C PHE A 55 -12.61 11.29 -13.69
N GLN A 56 -12.20 12.52 -13.46
CA GLN A 56 -12.57 13.67 -14.29
C GLN A 56 -11.50 14.03 -15.31
N GLU A 57 -10.31 13.51 -15.11
CA GLU A 57 -9.17 13.73 -15.98
C GLU A 57 -8.35 12.46 -16.09
N ILE A 58 -8.01 12.10 -17.32
CA ILE A 58 -7.11 10.97 -17.60
C ILE A 58 -6.02 11.50 -18.50
N GLN A 59 -4.79 11.42 -18.02
CA GLN A 59 -3.60 11.84 -18.75
C GLN A 59 -2.68 10.64 -18.97
N LEU A 60 -1.94 10.66 -20.08
CA LEU A 60 -0.88 9.72 -20.34
C LEU A 60 0.42 10.49 -20.59
N VAL A 61 1.47 10.07 -19.89
CA VAL A 61 2.81 10.62 -20.01
C VAL A 61 3.75 9.51 -20.46
N CYS A 62 4.29 9.61 -21.68
CA CYS A 62 5.31 8.70 -22.17
C CYS A 62 6.66 9.04 -21.54
N LEU A 63 7.29 8.07 -20.87
CA LEU A 63 8.65 8.26 -20.38
C LEU A 63 9.65 8.04 -21.52
N ASP A 64 10.67 8.92 -21.64
CA ASP A 64 11.77 8.73 -22.60
C ASP A 64 12.68 7.58 -22.13
N SER A 65 12.14 6.35 -22.14
CA SER A 65 12.75 5.18 -21.48
C SER A 65 13.07 4.02 -22.43
N SER A 66 12.96 4.25 -23.77
CA SER A 66 13.21 3.19 -24.74
C SER A 66 14.52 2.44 -24.44
N ASP A 67 14.43 1.12 -24.27
CA ASP A 67 15.55 0.22 -23.96
C ASP A 67 16.33 0.49 -22.65
N MET A 68 15.99 1.53 -21.89
CA MET A 68 16.70 1.87 -20.64
C MET A 68 16.21 1.09 -19.44
N ILE A 69 14.93 0.73 -19.41
CA ILE A 69 14.31 0.06 -18.28
C ILE A 69 14.02 -1.39 -18.67
N SER A 70 14.68 -2.31 -17.99
CA SER A 70 14.57 -3.75 -18.27
C SER A 70 13.45 -4.43 -17.47
N ASN A 71 12.61 -3.66 -16.79
CA ASN A 71 11.49 -4.19 -16.05
C ASN A 71 10.50 -4.81 -17.02
N SER A 72 10.36 -6.10 -16.93
CA SER A 72 9.28 -6.77 -17.59
C SER A 72 8.02 -6.51 -16.79
N VAL A 73 7.03 -5.89 -17.42
CA VAL A 73 5.61 -6.12 -17.14
C VAL A 73 5.19 -5.82 -15.70
N TYR A 74 4.18 -5.00 -15.53
CA TYR A 74 3.49 -4.88 -14.27
C TYR A 74 4.43 -4.53 -13.12
N SER A 75 5.15 -3.46 -13.27
CA SER A 75 5.86 -2.95 -12.10
C SER A 75 4.79 -2.49 -11.13
N GLY A 76 4.49 -3.34 -10.16
CA GLY A 76 3.69 -2.94 -9.02
C GLY A 76 4.25 -1.62 -8.47
N HIS A 77 3.45 -0.88 -7.74
CA HIS A 77 3.78 0.45 -7.20
C HIS A 77 5.09 0.52 -6.40
N ASN A 78 5.73 -0.63 -6.20
CA ASN A 78 6.99 -0.72 -5.47
C ASN A 78 8.19 -0.17 -6.23
N HIS A 79 8.08 -0.05 -7.57
CA HIS A 79 9.24 0.24 -8.42
C HIS A 79 9.26 1.66 -8.98
N TYR A 80 8.31 2.49 -8.63
CA TYR A 80 8.32 3.91 -9.01
C TYR A 80 7.71 4.78 -7.92
N THR A 81 8.12 6.04 -7.92
CA THR A 81 7.56 7.07 -7.04
C THR A 81 7.60 8.42 -7.74
N PHE A 82 6.87 9.39 -7.18
CA PHE A 82 6.79 10.75 -7.70
C PHE A 82 6.90 11.74 -6.55
N ASP A 83 7.68 12.80 -6.70
CA ASP A 83 7.88 13.82 -5.67
C ASP A 83 7.09 15.13 -5.93
N GLY A 84 6.29 15.14 -7.00
CA GLY A 84 5.57 16.32 -7.48
C GLY A 84 6.22 16.98 -8.70
N GLU A 85 7.50 16.76 -8.94
CA GLU A 85 8.27 17.32 -10.04
C GLU A 85 8.93 16.26 -10.92
N TYR A 86 9.39 15.14 -10.30
CA TYR A 86 10.12 14.07 -10.98
C TYR A 86 9.52 12.70 -10.69
N PHE A 87 9.50 11.85 -11.73
CA PHE A 87 9.29 10.42 -11.60
C PHE A 87 10.62 9.72 -11.36
N TYR A 88 10.65 8.78 -10.44
CA TYR A 88 11.79 7.92 -10.14
C TYR A 88 11.37 6.48 -10.39
N VAL A 89 12.06 5.80 -11.28
CA VAL A 89 11.78 4.40 -11.63
C VAL A 89 12.99 3.55 -11.26
N LEU A 90 12.78 2.58 -10.39
CA LEU A 90 13.79 1.62 -9.99
C LEU A 90 13.78 0.42 -10.93
N ASP A 91 14.83 0.22 -11.70
CA ASP A 91 15.07 -1.01 -12.44
C ASP A 91 15.74 -2.03 -11.51
N GLU A 92 14.97 -3.05 -11.12
CA GLU A 92 15.43 -4.10 -10.21
C GLU A 92 16.54 -4.99 -10.77
N LYS A 93 16.62 -5.15 -12.09
CA LYS A 93 17.61 -6.02 -12.71
C LYS A 93 18.99 -5.38 -12.75
N SER A 94 19.02 -4.09 -13.09
CA SER A 94 20.26 -3.31 -13.14
C SER A 94 20.59 -2.62 -11.81
N PHE A 95 19.64 -2.52 -10.88
CA PHE A 95 19.71 -1.68 -9.68
C PHE A 95 19.98 -0.22 -10.03
N THR A 96 19.35 0.26 -11.09
CA THR A 96 19.47 1.64 -11.57
C THR A 96 18.19 2.39 -11.24
N ILE A 97 18.33 3.61 -10.74
CA ILE A 97 17.22 4.52 -10.58
C ILE A 97 17.25 5.50 -11.74
N HIS A 98 16.17 5.54 -12.52
CA HIS A 98 15.97 6.47 -13.63
C HIS A 98 15.11 7.63 -13.19
N VAL A 99 15.46 8.85 -13.57
CA VAL A 99 14.77 10.09 -13.23
C VAL A 99 14.21 10.71 -14.51
N PHE A 100 12.91 11.01 -14.47
CA PHE A 100 12.19 11.69 -15.53
C PHE A 100 11.48 12.92 -14.92
N ASP A 101 11.37 14.00 -15.68
CA ASP A 101 10.52 15.11 -15.25
C ASP A 101 9.03 14.77 -15.34
N SER A 102 8.17 15.65 -14.86
CA SER A 102 6.71 15.45 -14.85
C SER A 102 6.08 15.28 -16.22
N HIS A 103 6.81 15.62 -17.29
CA HIS A 103 6.42 15.45 -18.69
C HIS A 103 7.01 14.19 -19.33
N GLY A 104 7.69 13.35 -18.53
CA GLY A 104 8.29 12.10 -19.00
C GLY A 104 9.64 12.24 -19.68
N LYS A 105 10.21 13.44 -19.76
CA LYS A 105 11.53 13.64 -20.35
C LYS A 105 12.61 13.09 -19.43
N PHE A 106 13.52 12.29 -20.00
CA PHE A 106 14.64 11.74 -19.26
C PHE A 106 15.57 12.85 -18.73
N VAL A 107 15.91 12.78 -17.46
CA VAL A 107 16.82 13.72 -16.77
C VAL A 107 18.18 13.07 -16.59
N HIS A 108 18.25 11.98 -15.86
CA HIS A 108 19.46 11.16 -15.71
C HIS A 108 19.14 9.80 -15.08
N SER A 109 20.14 8.94 -14.99
CA SER A 109 20.06 7.69 -14.26
C SER A 109 21.28 7.50 -13.36
N SER A 110 21.11 6.70 -12.30
CA SER A 110 22.18 6.37 -11.38
C SER A 110 22.15 4.90 -11.01
N SER A 111 23.18 4.16 -11.44
CA SER A 111 23.35 2.77 -11.02
C SER A 111 23.75 2.74 -9.54
N LYS A 112 23.09 1.87 -8.78
CA LYS A 112 23.31 1.65 -7.34
C LYS A 112 23.77 0.24 -7.04
N LYS A 113 24.21 -0.50 -8.07
CA LYS A 113 24.64 -1.88 -7.95
C LYS A 113 26.00 -1.97 -7.27
N GLY A 114 26.04 -2.57 -6.08
CA GLY A 114 27.30 -2.78 -5.38
C GLY A 114 27.13 -2.99 -3.87
N ARG A 115 28.24 -2.76 -3.12
CA ARG A 115 28.30 -2.90 -1.66
C ARG A 115 28.91 -1.68 -0.97
N GLY A 116 29.18 -0.63 -1.70
CA GLY A 116 29.66 0.65 -1.17
C GLY A 116 28.57 1.49 -0.52
N PRO A 117 28.92 2.67 0.00
CA PRO A 117 27.92 3.62 0.52
C PRO A 117 26.89 4.00 -0.54
N GLY A 118 25.61 3.79 -0.24
CA GLY A 118 24.52 4.05 -1.18
C GLY A 118 24.38 3.01 -2.31
N GLU A 119 25.11 1.91 -2.25
CA GLU A 119 24.98 0.80 -3.18
C GLU A 119 24.23 -0.36 -2.56
N PHE A 120 23.51 -1.12 -3.38
CA PHE A 120 22.74 -2.28 -2.93
C PHE A 120 22.76 -3.42 -3.95
N THR A 121 22.53 -4.62 -3.48
CA THR A 121 22.41 -5.85 -4.28
C THR A 121 21.02 -6.43 -4.25
N MET A 122 20.12 -5.80 -3.51
CA MET A 122 18.69 -6.12 -3.43
C MET A 122 17.93 -4.82 -3.14
N ALA A 123 16.82 -4.63 -3.81
CA ALA A 123 15.88 -3.54 -3.55
C ALA A 123 14.47 -4.03 -3.91
N THR A 124 13.48 -3.70 -3.10
CA THR A 124 12.11 -4.19 -3.26
C THR A 124 11.09 -3.07 -3.36
N LYS A 125 11.46 -1.86 -2.96
CA LYS A 125 10.57 -0.70 -3.06
C LYS A 125 11.35 0.59 -3.10
N ILE A 126 10.82 1.55 -3.85
CA ILE A 126 11.25 2.95 -3.88
C ILE A 126 10.08 3.83 -3.40
N CYS A 127 10.36 4.86 -2.60
CA CYS A 127 9.34 5.76 -2.07
C CYS A 127 9.90 7.17 -1.92
N TYR A 128 9.10 8.19 -2.22
CA TYR A 128 9.39 9.57 -1.88
C TYR A 128 9.06 9.82 -0.41
N ASN A 129 10.02 10.38 0.32
CA ASN A 129 9.88 10.79 1.71
C ASN A 129 9.80 12.31 1.76
N ALA A 130 8.60 12.85 1.90
CA ALA A 130 8.37 14.29 1.90
C ALA A 130 8.98 14.99 3.14
N ASP A 131 9.02 14.32 4.30
CA ASP A 131 9.56 14.90 5.53
C ASP A 131 11.08 15.12 5.46
N LEU A 132 11.79 14.18 4.82
CA LEU A 132 13.25 14.26 4.63
C LEU A 132 13.64 14.86 3.28
N ASN A 133 12.70 15.02 2.36
CA ASN A 133 12.90 15.35 0.95
C ASN A 133 13.94 14.43 0.29
N THR A 134 13.72 13.11 0.44
CA THR A 134 14.59 12.06 -0.08
C THR A 134 13.82 11.04 -0.88
N ILE A 135 14.55 10.34 -1.75
CA ILE A 135 14.12 9.11 -2.37
C ILE A 135 14.68 7.96 -1.54
N ASP A 136 13.77 7.20 -0.95
CA ASP A 136 14.09 6.12 -0.04
C ASP A 136 13.96 4.77 -0.77
N VAL A 137 14.97 3.92 -0.67
CA VAL A 137 15.01 2.60 -1.30
C VAL A 137 15.13 1.53 -0.23
N LEU A 138 14.15 0.62 -0.20
CA LEU A 138 14.11 -0.50 0.73
C LEU A 138 14.95 -1.68 0.22
N ASN A 139 15.89 -2.11 1.04
CA ASN A 139 16.49 -3.43 0.95
C ASN A 139 15.78 -4.37 1.96
N PRO A 140 15.25 -5.52 1.51
CA PRO A 140 14.42 -6.38 2.36
C PRO A 140 15.13 -6.98 3.59
N ILE A 141 16.46 -6.95 3.65
CA ILE A 141 17.23 -7.39 4.82
C ILE A 141 17.34 -6.33 5.92
N GLY A 142 16.51 -5.28 5.88
CA GLY A 142 16.41 -4.28 6.94
C GLY A 142 17.25 -3.03 6.73
N LYS A 143 17.43 -2.58 5.48
CA LYS A 143 18.08 -1.31 5.20
C LYS A 143 17.19 -0.39 4.37
N ILE A 144 17.20 0.89 4.70
CA ILE A 144 16.64 1.95 3.85
C ILE A 144 17.78 2.88 3.44
N TYR A 145 17.98 3.02 2.15
CA TYR A 145 18.95 3.96 1.57
C TYR A 145 18.25 5.26 1.22
N HIS A 146 18.80 6.37 1.67
CA HIS A 146 18.29 7.71 1.39
C HIS A 146 19.13 8.39 0.32
N PHE A 147 18.47 8.87 -0.71
CA PHE A 147 19.08 9.63 -1.80
C PHE A 147 18.41 11.00 -1.90
N ARG A 148 19.17 12.01 -2.22
CA ARG A 148 18.66 13.35 -2.50
C ARG A 148 17.73 13.29 -3.71
N THR A 149 16.60 13.99 -3.64
CA THR A 149 15.71 14.16 -4.79
C THR A 149 16.47 14.71 -6.00
N LYS A 150 16.02 14.44 -7.22
CA LYS A 150 16.58 14.84 -8.50
C LYS A 150 17.99 14.30 -8.76
N THR A 151 18.98 14.55 -7.90
CA THR A 151 20.39 14.20 -8.15
C THR A 151 20.74 12.76 -7.82
N LEU A 152 19.96 12.09 -6.97
CA LEU A 152 20.25 10.76 -6.43
C LEU A 152 21.61 10.64 -5.73
N GLU A 153 22.14 11.75 -5.21
CA GLU A 153 23.30 11.71 -4.35
C GLU A 153 22.97 10.94 -3.07
N TYR A 154 23.86 10.06 -2.65
CA TYR A 154 23.71 9.31 -1.42
C TYR A 154 23.74 10.25 -0.20
N VAL A 155 22.74 10.11 0.67
CA VAL A 155 22.63 10.89 1.90
C VAL A 155 23.04 10.02 3.09
N SER A 156 22.37 8.89 3.29
CA SER A 156 22.61 8.01 4.42
C SER A 156 21.97 6.62 4.20
N THR A 157 22.31 5.70 5.07
CA THR A 157 21.64 4.39 5.18
C THR A 157 21.09 4.24 6.59
N LEU A 158 19.84 3.86 6.67
CA LEU A 158 19.20 3.46 7.91
C LEU A 158 19.29 1.94 8.04
N ASP A 159 19.93 1.44 9.12
CA ASP A 159 19.90 0.04 9.51
C ASP A 159 18.72 -0.18 10.46
N ILE A 160 17.70 -0.88 10.00
CA ILE A 160 16.53 -1.20 10.79
C ILE A 160 16.80 -2.45 11.61
N LYS A 161 16.77 -2.28 12.92
CA LYS A 161 16.97 -3.37 13.87
C LYS A 161 15.70 -3.53 14.71
N GLY A 162 15.27 -4.75 14.88
CA GLY A 162 14.17 -5.12 15.76
C GLY A 162 14.31 -6.56 16.21
N LYS A 163 13.93 -6.85 17.45
CA LYS A 163 13.89 -8.25 17.91
C LYS A 163 12.82 -8.97 17.09
N ASP A 164 13.20 -10.08 16.48
CA ASP A 164 12.32 -10.93 15.67
C ASP A 164 11.84 -10.30 14.34
N LEU A 165 12.29 -9.08 13.99
CA LEU A 165 12.04 -8.49 12.68
C LEU A 165 12.89 -9.21 11.63
N GLN A 166 12.23 -9.74 10.63
CA GLN A 166 12.84 -10.43 9.49
C GLN A 166 12.69 -9.61 8.21
N ALA A 167 12.62 -10.26 7.05
CA ALA A 167 12.53 -9.58 5.77
C ALA A 167 11.38 -8.56 5.72
N ILE A 168 11.72 -7.34 5.33
CA ILE A 168 10.78 -6.24 5.16
C ILE A 168 10.40 -6.17 3.68
N HIS A 169 9.10 -6.21 3.38
CA HIS A 169 8.60 -6.23 2.02
C HIS A 169 7.95 -4.93 1.58
N ASP A 170 7.50 -4.15 2.54
CA ASP A 170 6.88 -2.86 2.27
C ASP A 170 7.18 -1.86 3.38
N PHE A 171 7.19 -0.58 3.06
CA PHE A 171 7.40 0.49 4.01
C PHE A 171 6.73 1.79 3.56
N VAL A 172 6.44 2.64 4.52
CA VAL A 172 5.99 4.01 4.27
C VAL A 172 6.61 4.95 5.29
N PRO A 173 7.11 6.13 4.86
CA PRO A 173 7.59 7.15 5.77
C PRO A 173 6.46 7.68 6.66
N THR A 174 6.80 8.05 7.89
CA THR A 174 5.93 8.76 8.84
C THR A 174 6.73 9.87 9.50
N ARG A 175 6.05 10.81 10.14
CA ARG A 175 6.74 11.92 10.86
C ARG A 175 7.73 11.46 11.94
N SER A 176 7.52 10.28 12.52
CA SER A 176 8.37 9.71 13.58
C SER A 176 9.33 8.64 13.11
N GLY A 177 9.30 8.27 11.82
CA GLY A 177 10.13 7.21 11.27
C GLY A 177 9.46 6.45 10.13
N TYR A 178 9.23 5.15 10.29
CA TYR A 178 8.67 4.32 9.22
C TYR A 178 7.66 3.31 9.75
N LEU A 179 6.59 3.10 9.02
CA LEU A 179 5.82 1.87 9.14
C LEU A 179 6.39 0.84 8.18
N LEU A 180 6.54 -0.38 8.66
CA LEU A 180 7.18 -1.48 7.94
C LEU A 180 6.22 -2.66 7.90
N TYR A 181 6.18 -3.34 6.77
CA TYR A 181 5.49 -4.62 6.64
C TYR A 181 6.52 -5.76 6.51
N SER A 182 6.41 -6.74 7.38
CA SER A 182 7.24 -7.94 7.37
C SER A 182 6.37 -9.18 7.11
N ASN A 183 6.82 -10.08 6.23
CA ASN A 183 6.10 -11.32 5.92
C ASN A 183 6.37 -12.46 6.91
N THR A 184 7.21 -12.21 7.89
CA THR A 184 7.65 -13.26 8.81
C THR A 184 6.98 -13.12 10.16
N LEU A 185 6.60 -14.25 10.76
CA LEU A 185 5.97 -14.36 12.06
C LEU A 185 4.55 -13.75 12.13
N ASP A 186 3.93 -13.85 13.28
CA ASP A 186 2.57 -13.37 13.57
C ASP A 186 2.40 -11.86 13.41
N GLU A 187 3.46 -11.10 13.75
CA GLU A 187 3.44 -9.64 13.69
C GLU A 187 3.85 -9.14 12.31
N ARG A 188 2.94 -8.42 11.66
CA ARG A 188 3.11 -7.97 10.29
C ARG A 188 3.55 -6.53 10.18
N ILE A 189 3.02 -5.68 11.03
CA ILE A 189 3.25 -4.25 10.99
C ILE A 189 4.16 -3.87 12.14
N TRP A 190 5.20 -3.15 11.79
CA TRP A 190 6.19 -2.64 12.72
C TRP A 190 6.30 -1.13 12.54
N HIS A 191 6.50 -0.43 13.64
CA HIS A 191 6.90 0.97 13.61
C HIS A 191 8.38 1.08 13.94
N TYR A 192 9.15 1.63 13.03
CA TYR A 192 10.52 2.05 13.31
C TYR A 192 10.49 3.50 13.80
N ASP A 193 10.94 3.68 15.04
CA ASP A 193 11.09 4.99 15.68
C ASP A 193 12.50 5.54 15.34
N SER A 194 12.54 6.67 14.63
CA SER A 194 13.81 7.30 14.21
C SER A 194 14.58 7.91 15.37
N GLU A 195 13.92 8.34 16.46
CA GLU A 195 14.55 8.92 17.64
C GLU A 195 15.24 7.82 18.46
N ASN A 196 14.52 6.75 18.77
CA ASN A 196 15.01 5.63 19.56
C ASN A 196 15.77 4.59 18.74
N ARG A 197 15.70 4.65 17.40
CA ARG A 197 16.36 3.73 16.46
C ARG A 197 15.99 2.27 16.67
N ILE A 198 14.74 2.01 16.96
CA ILE A 198 14.22 0.65 17.20
C ILE A 198 12.92 0.42 16.46
N ALA A 199 12.74 -0.79 15.93
CA ALA A 199 11.49 -1.25 15.37
C ALA A 199 10.69 -2.03 16.42
N ASN A 200 9.44 -1.63 16.63
CA ASN A 200 8.51 -2.26 17.55
C ASN A 200 7.29 -2.81 16.80
N PRO A 201 6.77 -4.00 17.18
CA PRO A 201 5.57 -4.55 16.56
C PRO A 201 4.33 -3.74 16.93
N CYS A 202 3.40 -3.60 15.98
CA CYS A 202 2.17 -2.85 16.16
C CYS A 202 0.95 -3.70 16.55
N GLY A 203 1.11 -5.00 16.77
CA GLY A 203 0.04 -5.89 17.26
C GLY A 203 -0.97 -6.35 16.22
N ILE A 204 -0.74 -6.14 14.91
CA ILE A 204 -1.60 -6.67 13.85
C ILE A 204 -1.14 -8.07 13.47
N ARG A 205 -1.86 -9.08 13.96
CA ARG A 205 -1.48 -10.49 13.80
C ARG A 205 -2.26 -11.19 12.71
N LEU A 206 -1.59 -12.07 11.98
CA LEU A 206 -2.17 -13.09 11.12
C LEU A 206 -1.65 -14.47 11.51
N PRO A 207 -2.39 -15.55 11.26
CA PRO A 207 -1.85 -16.89 11.39
C PRO A 207 -0.54 -17.03 10.60
N GLU A 208 0.45 -17.68 11.17
CA GLU A 208 1.80 -17.81 10.61
C GLU A 208 1.79 -18.39 9.18
N TYR A 209 0.96 -19.41 8.93
CA TYR A 209 0.84 -20.03 7.62
C TYR A 209 0.28 -19.08 6.53
N LEU A 210 -0.43 -18.01 6.90
CA LEU A 210 -0.88 -16.99 5.96
C LEU A 210 0.23 -16.00 5.55
N SER A 211 1.37 -16.09 6.21
CA SER A 211 2.47 -15.13 6.03
C SER A 211 3.19 -15.26 4.71
N ILE A 212 3.36 -16.49 4.27
CA ILE A 212 4.34 -16.85 3.25
C ILE A 212 3.76 -16.67 1.84
N TYR A 213 2.44 -16.66 1.69
CA TYR A 213 1.78 -16.93 0.41
C TYR A 213 0.99 -15.75 -0.17
N PHE A 214 0.94 -14.62 0.51
CA PHE A 214 0.11 -13.53 0.04
C PHE A 214 0.90 -12.25 -0.24
N TYR A 215 1.06 -11.95 -1.52
CA TYR A 215 1.66 -10.73 -2.01
C TYR A 215 0.56 -9.73 -2.40
N ALA A 216 0.09 -8.90 -1.47
CA ALA A 216 -0.52 -7.64 -1.89
C ALA A 216 0.61 -6.70 -2.34
N GLN A 217 0.36 -5.92 -3.37
CA GLN A 217 1.40 -5.06 -3.95
C GLN A 217 1.81 -3.96 -2.98
N ASP A 218 0.83 -3.27 -2.38
CA ASP A 218 1.05 -2.29 -1.30
C ASP A 218 0.26 -2.69 -0.07
N ARG A 219 0.84 -2.49 1.11
CA ARG A 219 0.20 -2.75 2.40
C ARG A 219 -0.28 -1.49 3.09
N PHE A 220 0.16 -0.35 2.60
CA PHE A 220 -0.16 0.94 3.17
C PHE A 220 -0.85 1.83 2.16
N TYR A 221 -1.80 2.62 2.64
CA TYR A 221 -2.43 3.70 1.88
C TYR A 221 -2.75 4.87 2.81
N SER A 222 -2.79 6.07 2.27
CA SER A 222 -3.17 7.26 3.02
C SER A 222 -4.67 7.48 2.96
N MET A 223 -5.27 7.87 4.08
CA MET A 223 -6.65 8.34 4.16
C MET A 223 -6.68 9.63 5.00
N GLY A 224 -6.73 10.77 4.32
CA GLY A 224 -6.42 12.07 4.91
C GLY A 224 -4.96 12.11 5.38
N GLU A 225 -4.72 12.59 6.60
CA GLU A 225 -3.36 12.65 7.19
C GLU A 225 -2.90 11.33 7.82
N SER A 226 -3.75 10.30 7.86
CA SER A 226 -3.42 9.04 8.51
C SER A 226 -3.01 7.96 7.52
N VAL A 227 -1.99 7.19 7.89
CA VAL A 227 -1.60 5.99 7.16
C VAL A 227 -2.43 4.82 7.64
N GLN A 228 -2.99 4.10 6.69
CA GLN A 228 -3.79 2.91 6.90
C GLN A 228 -3.03 1.68 6.44
N THR A 229 -3.33 0.56 7.04
CA THR A 229 -2.97 -0.77 6.54
C THR A 229 -4.20 -1.67 6.54
N PHE A 230 -4.16 -2.77 5.80
CA PHE A 230 -5.30 -3.68 5.71
C PHE A 230 -4.88 -5.14 5.79
N ARG A 231 -5.82 -5.98 6.22
CA ARG A 231 -5.68 -7.42 6.10
C ARG A 231 -6.35 -7.89 4.81
N ALA A 232 -5.59 -8.62 4.01
CA ALA A 232 -6.07 -9.05 2.70
C ALA A 232 -7.32 -9.95 2.76
N PHE A 233 -7.52 -10.72 3.83
CA PHE A 233 -8.51 -11.81 3.86
C PHE A 233 -9.83 -11.49 4.56
N ASP A 234 -9.91 -10.49 5.41
CA ASP A 234 -11.12 -10.21 6.18
C ASP A 234 -11.63 -8.77 6.06
N GLY A 235 -11.05 -8.02 5.16
CA GLY A 235 -11.49 -6.66 4.85
C GLY A 235 -11.36 -5.67 6.01
N LYS A 236 -10.57 -5.98 7.04
CA LYS A 236 -10.30 -5.04 8.12
C LYS A 236 -9.16 -4.13 7.75
N CYS A 237 -9.40 -2.83 7.88
CA CYS A 237 -8.37 -1.80 7.76
C CYS A 237 -8.08 -1.20 9.13
N PHE A 238 -6.84 -0.83 9.33
CA PHE A 238 -6.33 -0.32 10.59
C PHE A 238 -5.58 0.98 10.37
N ASN A 239 -5.75 1.92 11.28
CA ASN A 239 -4.84 3.03 11.40
C ASN A 239 -3.99 2.91 12.67
N LEU A 240 -2.85 3.57 12.65
CA LEU A 240 -2.04 3.79 13.84
C LEU A 240 -2.23 5.24 14.25
N ASP A 241 -2.65 5.45 15.50
CA ASP A 241 -2.70 6.79 16.06
C ASP A 241 -1.28 7.31 16.40
N SER A 242 -1.19 8.57 16.80
CA SER A 242 0.10 9.20 17.17
C SER A 242 0.81 8.52 18.36
N SER A 243 0.10 7.68 19.11
CA SER A 243 0.64 6.90 20.22
C SER A 243 0.94 5.45 19.80
N LEU A 244 0.92 5.16 18.50
CA LEU A 244 1.14 3.84 17.90
C LEU A 244 0.11 2.78 18.32
N ASN A 245 -1.04 3.19 18.84
CA ASN A 245 -2.13 2.26 19.07
C ASN A 245 -2.80 1.93 17.75
N VAL A 246 -2.92 0.64 17.49
CA VAL A 246 -3.65 0.14 16.33
C VAL A 246 -5.14 0.18 16.61
N ARG A 247 -5.91 0.80 15.73
CA ARG A 247 -7.36 0.82 15.80
C ARG A 247 -7.96 0.37 14.47
N THR A 248 -9.02 -0.41 14.54
CA THR A 248 -9.81 -0.70 13.34
C THR A 248 -10.46 0.60 12.86
N SER A 249 -10.08 1.06 11.69
CA SER A 249 -10.60 2.29 11.09
C SER A 249 -11.77 2.02 10.17
N LEU A 250 -11.72 0.91 9.44
CA LEU A 250 -12.71 0.57 8.43
C LEU A 250 -12.89 -0.96 8.35
N VAL A 251 -14.11 -1.40 8.08
CA VAL A 251 -14.45 -2.81 7.87
C VAL A 251 -15.31 -2.94 6.62
N TRP A 252 -14.81 -3.68 5.63
CA TRP A 252 -15.59 -4.09 4.47
C TRP A 252 -16.44 -5.31 4.85
N ASP A 253 -17.76 -5.15 4.75
CA ASP A 253 -18.74 -6.17 5.14
C ASP A 253 -19.56 -6.57 3.90
N PHE A 254 -19.28 -7.72 3.35
CA PHE A 254 -19.97 -8.29 2.19
C PHE A 254 -21.07 -9.29 2.60
N GLY A 255 -21.52 -9.23 3.85
CA GLY A 255 -22.51 -10.16 4.40
C GLY A 255 -22.05 -11.61 4.28
N LYS A 256 -22.89 -12.44 3.66
CA LYS A 256 -22.58 -13.87 3.43
C LYS A 256 -21.39 -14.10 2.48
N ARG A 257 -20.98 -13.08 1.72
CA ARG A 257 -19.83 -13.13 0.80
C ARG A 257 -18.52 -12.69 1.46
N SER A 258 -18.53 -12.26 2.72
CA SER A 258 -17.30 -11.93 3.44
C SER A 258 -16.45 -13.17 3.67
N ALA A 259 -15.15 -13.06 3.38
CA ALA A 259 -14.19 -14.10 3.72
C ALA A 259 -14.02 -14.20 5.24
N GLN A 260 -13.69 -15.39 5.71
CA GLN A 260 -13.46 -15.67 7.12
C GLN A 260 -12.08 -16.29 7.29
N LEU A 261 -11.20 -15.68 8.09
CA LEU A 261 -9.85 -16.19 8.36
C LEU A 261 -9.83 -17.66 8.78
N LYS A 262 -10.78 -18.06 9.63
CA LYS A 262 -10.89 -19.44 10.12
C LYS A 262 -11.23 -20.47 9.04
N ALA A 263 -11.72 -20.03 7.87
CA ALA A 263 -12.05 -20.91 6.75
C ALA A 263 -10.83 -21.15 5.82
N ILE A 264 -9.74 -20.41 6.03
CA ILE A 264 -8.53 -20.55 5.23
C ILE A 264 -7.66 -21.65 5.87
N PRO A 265 -7.43 -22.77 5.20
CA PRO A 265 -6.64 -23.88 5.75
C PRO A 265 -5.15 -23.56 5.74
N GLU A 266 -4.40 -24.29 6.54
CA GLU A 266 -2.97 -24.38 6.39
C GLU A 266 -2.64 -25.27 5.19
N LEU A 267 -1.91 -24.75 4.22
CA LEU A 267 -1.55 -25.45 3.00
C LEU A 267 -0.03 -25.48 2.80
N PRO A 268 0.52 -26.56 2.21
CA PRO A 268 1.96 -26.78 2.17
C PRO A 268 2.69 -25.93 1.11
N SER A 269 1.99 -25.31 0.19
CA SER A 269 2.62 -24.55 -0.90
C SER A 269 1.82 -23.32 -1.35
N ALA A 270 2.52 -22.33 -1.91
CA ALA A 270 1.91 -21.16 -2.53
C ALA A 270 0.95 -21.52 -3.67
N ARG A 271 1.25 -22.58 -4.42
CA ARG A 271 0.40 -23.03 -5.53
C ARG A 271 -0.95 -23.57 -5.03
N GLU A 272 -0.94 -24.38 -3.98
CA GLU A 272 -2.17 -24.91 -3.39
C GLU A 272 -2.98 -23.80 -2.74
N TYR A 273 -2.28 -22.83 -2.13
CA TYR A 273 -2.89 -21.64 -1.56
C TYR A 273 -3.60 -20.80 -2.63
N HIS A 274 -2.94 -20.58 -3.77
CA HIS A 274 -3.54 -19.88 -4.89
C HIS A 274 -4.76 -20.63 -5.43
N GLY A 275 -4.66 -21.96 -5.61
CA GLY A 275 -5.78 -22.81 -6.01
C GLY A 275 -6.97 -22.68 -5.07
N PHE A 276 -6.73 -22.82 -3.76
CA PHE A 276 -7.76 -22.64 -2.73
C PHE A 276 -8.41 -21.26 -2.80
N LEU A 277 -7.63 -20.18 -2.91
CA LEU A 277 -8.19 -18.83 -2.99
C LEU A 277 -9.06 -18.62 -4.22
N MET A 278 -8.67 -19.17 -5.38
CA MET A 278 -9.49 -19.11 -6.58
C MET A 278 -10.82 -19.84 -6.38
N ASP A 279 -10.81 -21.07 -5.84
CA ASP A 279 -12.03 -21.83 -5.55
C ASP A 279 -12.90 -21.15 -4.47
N TYR A 280 -12.28 -20.64 -3.43
CA TYR A 280 -12.97 -19.91 -2.36
C TYR A 280 -13.62 -18.63 -2.88
N SER A 281 -13.02 -17.99 -3.86
CA SER A 281 -13.51 -16.77 -4.48
C SER A 281 -14.77 -16.95 -5.31
N ASP A 282 -15.14 -18.16 -5.68
CA ASP A 282 -16.41 -18.44 -6.38
C ASP A 282 -17.62 -17.96 -5.53
N ASN A 283 -17.50 -18.02 -4.22
CA ASN A 283 -18.58 -17.70 -3.28
C ASN A 283 -18.27 -16.56 -2.31
N HIS A 284 -17.03 -16.12 -2.21
CA HIS A 284 -16.60 -15.11 -1.24
C HIS A 284 -15.71 -14.06 -1.91
N VAL A 285 -15.74 -12.83 -1.37
CA VAL A 285 -14.65 -11.87 -1.64
C VAL A 285 -13.44 -12.39 -0.89
N ALA A 286 -12.61 -13.16 -1.61
CA ALA A 286 -11.59 -14.01 -0.99
C ALA A 286 -10.42 -13.21 -0.44
N ALA A 287 -10.05 -12.13 -1.13
CA ALA A 287 -8.93 -11.30 -0.72
C ALA A 287 -8.97 -9.90 -1.32
N PHE A 288 -8.36 -8.96 -0.61
CA PHE A 288 -8.00 -7.64 -1.11
C PHE A 288 -6.57 -7.68 -1.65
N ASN A 289 -6.40 -7.26 -2.89
CA ASN A 289 -5.09 -7.14 -3.51
C ASN A 289 -4.45 -5.78 -3.19
N ASP A 290 -5.25 -4.73 -3.23
CA ASP A 290 -4.81 -3.36 -2.94
C ASP A 290 -6.00 -2.49 -2.51
N ILE A 291 -5.71 -1.41 -1.77
CA ILE A 291 -6.67 -0.36 -1.41
C ILE A 291 -5.98 1.00 -1.51
N LYS A 292 -6.62 1.95 -2.18
CA LYS A 292 -6.21 3.36 -2.24
C LYS A 292 -7.36 4.26 -1.85
N CYS A 293 -7.03 5.46 -1.39
CA CYS A 293 -7.99 6.52 -1.12
C CYS A 293 -7.59 7.81 -1.84
N ILE A 294 -8.49 8.34 -2.65
CA ILE A 294 -8.31 9.59 -3.40
C ILE A 294 -9.54 10.45 -3.14
N ASP A 295 -9.37 11.62 -2.60
CA ASP A 295 -10.46 12.57 -2.33
C ASP A 295 -11.71 11.87 -1.75
N ARG A 296 -11.57 11.20 -0.59
CA ARG A 296 -12.64 10.47 0.10
C ARG A 296 -13.29 9.34 -0.72
N THR A 297 -12.67 8.92 -1.81
CA THR A 297 -13.07 7.74 -2.58
C THR A 297 -12.08 6.62 -2.36
N LEU A 298 -12.58 5.51 -1.85
CA LEU A 298 -11.82 4.29 -1.72
C LEU A 298 -11.91 3.51 -3.03
N ILE A 299 -10.77 3.08 -3.53
CA ILE A 299 -10.64 2.16 -4.66
C ILE A 299 -9.99 0.91 -4.12
N ALA A 300 -10.66 -0.22 -4.24
CA ALA A 300 -10.16 -1.49 -3.74
C ALA A 300 -10.18 -2.55 -4.84
N ASN A 301 -9.07 -3.22 -5.04
CA ASN A 301 -8.99 -4.38 -5.92
C ASN A 301 -9.20 -5.65 -5.10
N VAL A 302 -10.18 -6.45 -5.45
CA VAL A 302 -10.60 -7.64 -4.70
C VAL A 302 -10.72 -8.86 -5.60
N ILE A 303 -10.40 -10.04 -5.06
CA ILE A 303 -10.58 -11.32 -5.77
C ILE A 303 -11.98 -11.85 -5.44
N TYR A 304 -12.83 -11.92 -6.46
CA TYR A 304 -14.18 -12.49 -6.41
C TYR A 304 -14.53 -13.18 -7.73
N LYS A 305 -15.22 -14.32 -7.67
CA LYS A 305 -15.57 -15.14 -8.88
C LYS A 305 -14.35 -15.35 -9.79
N ARG A 306 -13.22 -15.71 -9.20
CA ARG A 306 -11.93 -16.00 -9.89
C ARG A 306 -11.31 -14.84 -10.66
N ASN A 307 -11.81 -13.62 -10.46
CA ASN A 307 -11.35 -12.43 -11.16
C ASN A 307 -10.97 -11.31 -10.16
N LEU A 308 -10.10 -10.43 -10.62
CA LEU A 308 -9.76 -9.19 -9.92
C LEU A 308 -10.80 -8.13 -10.26
N HIS A 309 -11.71 -7.85 -9.32
CA HIS A 309 -12.71 -6.79 -9.46
C HIS A 309 -12.25 -5.51 -8.77
N THR A 310 -12.75 -4.41 -9.26
CA THR A 310 -12.57 -3.10 -8.62
C THR A 310 -13.84 -2.69 -7.92
N ILE A 311 -13.71 -2.29 -6.66
CA ILE A 311 -14.76 -1.62 -5.89
C ILE A 311 -14.37 -0.16 -5.76
N VAL A 312 -15.25 0.73 -6.15
CA VAL A 312 -15.15 2.18 -5.92
C VAL A 312 -16.21 2.57 -4.91
N TYR A 313 -15.80 3.13 -3.78
CA TYR A 313 -16.70 3.53 -2.70
C TYR A 313 -16.47 4.99 -2.30
N ASN A 314 -17.48 5.82 -2.39
CA ASN A 314 -17.41 7.20 -1.97
C ASN A 314 -17.83 7.35 -0.51
N LEU A 315 -16.91 7.77 0.35
CA LEU A 315 -17.12 7.93 1.80
C LEU A 315 -18.10 9.06 2.16
N ALA A 316 -18.35 10.01 1.24
CA ALA A 316 -19.27 11.11 1.51
C ALA A 316 -20.70 10.75 1.15
N SER A 317 -20.95 10.08 0.02
CA SER A 317 -22.27 9.70 -0.46
C SER A 317 -22.69 8.29 -0.06
N ASN A 318 -21.79 7.47 0.45
CA ASN A 318 -21.95 6.04 0.72
C ASN A 318 -22.35 5.23 -0.54
N GLN A 319 -22.02 5.73 -1.72
CA GLN A 319 -22.27 5.02 -2.96
C GLN A 319 -21.12 4.10 -3.31
N ALA A 320 -21.47 2.93 -3.83
CA ALA A 320 -20.52 1.92 -4.27
C ALA A 320 -20.79 1.52 -5.72
N LYS A 321 -19.70 1.23 -6.42
CA LYS A 321 -19.70 0.60 -7.74
C LYS A 321 -18.74 -0.59 -7.68
N MET A 322 -19.06 -1.70 -8.37
CA MET A 322 -18.17 -2.85 -8.49
C MET A 322 -18.20 -3.37 -9.91
N PHE A 323 -17.03 -3.58 -10.49
CA PHE A 323 -16.91 -4.02 -11.88
C PHE A 323 -15.63 -4.82 -12.11
N LEU A 324 -15.60 -5.60 -13.16
CA LEU A 324 -14.40 -6.25 -13.67
C LEU A 324 -13.66 -5.33 -14.65
N LYS A 325 -14.42 -4.69 -15.53
CA LYS A 325 -13.98 -3.70 -16.50
C LYS A 325 -14.99 -2.58 -16.58
N THR A 326 -14.54 -1.40 -16.95
CA THR A 326 -15.41 -0.24 -17.25
C THR A 326 -16.19 -0.46 -18.56
N GLU A 327 -17.09 0.47 -18.92
CA GLU A 327 -17.81 0.46 -20.20
C GLU A 327 -16.85 0.46 -21.39
N GLU A 328 -15.72 1.14 -21.24
CA GLU A 328 -14.66 1.23 -22.23
C GLU A 328 -13.80 -0.05 -22.29
N GLY A 329 -14.16 -1.08 -21.52
CA GLY A 329 -13.47 -2.37 -21.51
C GLY A 329 -12.17 -2.37 -20.70
N LEU A 330 -11.92 -1.36 -19.88
CA LEU A 330 -10.67 -1.13 -19.17
C LEU A 330 -10.72 -1.68 -17.73
N PRO A 331 -9.73 -2.43 -17.26
CA PRO A 331 -9.58 -2.74 -15.85
C PRO A 331 -9.07 -1.51 -15.11
N LEU A 332 -9.53 -1.29 -13.89
CA LEU A 332 -8.98 -0.28 -13.01
C LEU A 332 -8.15 -0.95 -11.92
N VAL A 333 -6.84 -0.79 -12.00
CA VAL A 333 -5.89 -1.32 -11.02
C VAL A 333 -5.40 -0.17 -10.14
N CYS A 334 -5.28 -0.42 -8.84
CA CYS A 334 -4.72 0.56 -7.91
C CYS A 334 -3.28 0.91 -8.28
N GLY A 335 -2.93 2.18 -8.20
CA GLY A 335 -1.65 2.76 -8.54
C GLY A 335 -1.04 3.57 -7.39
N LEU A 336 0.11 4.19 -7.63
CA LEU A 336 0.68 5.19 -6.74
C LEU A 336 -0.30 6.35 -6.59
N VAL A 337 -0.60 6.74 -5.35
CA VAL A 337 -1.40 7.94 -5.08
C VAL A 337 -0.47 9.08 -4.71
N TYR A 338 -0.59 10.18 -5.44
CA TYR A 338 0.07 11.43 -5.12
C TYR A 338 -0.94 12.56 -5.29
N ASP A 339 -1.09 13.37 -4.25
CA ASP A 339 -2.13 14.40 -4.19
C ASP A 339 -3.51 13.79 -4.46
N ASN A 340 -4.29 14.35 -5.36
CA ASN A 340 -5.61 13.83 -5.75
C ASN A 340 -5.59 13.00 -7.04
N SER A 341 -4.47 12.37 -7.34
CA SER A 341 -4.30 11.56 -8.53
C SER A 341 -3.78 10.17 -8.19
N MET A 342 -4.24 9.18 -8.96
CA MET A 342 -3.68 7.84 -8.98
C MET A 342 -2.86 7.68 -10.27
N MET A 343 -1.67 7.14 -10.15
CA MET A 343 -0.74 6.95 -11.24
C MET A 343 -0.42 5.47 -11.41
N LEU A 344 -0.36 5.00 -12.64
CA LEU A 344 -0.02 3.63 -12.98
C LEU A 344 1.11 3.64 -14.00
N LEU A 345 2.25 3.03 -13.66
CA LEU A 345 3.36 2.82 -14.60
C LEU A 345 3.07 1.56 -15.43
N VAL A 346 3.05 1.68 -16.73
CA VAL A 346 2.68 0.61 -17.66
C VAL A 346 3.72 0.50 -18.76
N ASP A 347 4.08 -0.74 -19.10
CA ASP A 347 4.88 -1.02 -20.28
C ASP A 347 4.06 -0.75 -21.57
N SER A 348 4.70 -0.24 -22.61
CA SER A 348 4.03 0.17 -23.84
C SER A 348 3.20 -0.93 -24.50
N HIS A 349 3.67 -2.18 -24.46
CA HIS A 349 2.96 -3.31 -25.07
C HIS A 349 1.70 -3.71 -24.28
N MET A 350 1.62 -3.33 -23.00
CA MET A 350 0.45 -3.56 -22.15
C MET A 350 -0.53 -2.38 -22.15
N LEU A 351 -0.14 -1.21 -22.67
CA LEU A 351 -1.01 -0.03 -22.68
C LEU A 351 -2.41 -0.29 -23.23
N PRO A 352 -2.60 -1.04 -24.33
CA PRO A 352 -3.95 -1.29 -24.86
C PRO A 352 -4.87 -2.08 -23.92
N GLU A 353 -4.31 -2.79 -22.93
CA GLU A 353 -5.08 -3.51 -21.93
C GLU A 353 -5.56 -2.60 -20.78
N PHE A 354 -4.87 -1.47 -20.56
CA PHE A 354 -5.12 -0.57 -19.44
C PHE A 354 -5.80 0.74 -19.82
N ILE A 355 -5.65 1.19 -21.08
CA ILE A 355 -6.20 2.46 -21.53
C ILE A 355 -6.58 2.42 -23.02
N SER A 356 -7.71 3.03 -23.36
CA SER A 356 -8.14 3.28 -24.73
C SER A 356 -7.85 4.72 -25.11
N THR A 357 -7.49 4.94 -26.37
CA THR A 357 -7.33 6.30 -26.92
C THR A 357 -8.65 7.10 -26.94
N GLU A 358 -9.80 6.44 -26.83
CA GLU A 358 -11.13 7.07 -26.80
C GLU A 358 -11.38 7.90 -25.53
N VAL A 359 -10.70 7.55 -24.43
CA VAL A 359 -10.84 8.25 -23.13
C VAL A 359 -9.72 9.27 -22.90
N LEU A 360 -8.82 9.46 -23.87
CA LEU A 360 -7.68 10.36 -23.77
C LEU A 360 -7.91 11.66 -24.54
N ASP A 361 -7.36 12.74 -24.02
CA ASP A 361 -7.29 14.01 -24.76
C ASP A 361 -6.24 13.93 -25.91
N GLU A 362 -6.22 14.92 -26.79
CA GLU A 362 -5.31 14.95 -27.94
C GLU A 362 -3.81 14.90 -27.55
N VAL A 363 -3.44 15.44 -26.39
CA VAL A 363 -2.05 15.42 -25.91
C VAL A 363 -1.70 14.01 -25.50
N SER A 364 -2.53 13.39 -24.67
CA SER A 364 -2.34 12.03 -24.18
C SER A 364 -2.40 10.98 -25.31
N VAL A 365 -3.20 11.22 -26.37
CA VAL A 365 -3.19 10.36 -27.56
C VAL A 365 -1.81 10.40 -28.26
N ARG A 366 -1.20 11.59 -28.38
CA ARG A 366 0.16 11.69 -28.94
C ARG A 366 1.20 10.97 -28.08
N GLU A 367 1.10 11.11 -26.75
CA GLU A 367 1.97 10.40 -25.82
C GLU A 367 1.77 8.87 -25.88
N TYR A 368 0.54 8.40 -26.06
CA TYR A 368 0.22 6.99 -26.28
C TYR A 368 0.90 6.46 -27.56
N GLN A 369 0.76 7.19 -28.67
CA GLN A 369 1.38 6.83 -29.94
C GLN A 369 2.91 6.82 -29.84
N LYS A 370 3.48 7.82 -29.13
CA LYS A 370 4.91 7.89 -28.86
C LYS A 370 5.37 6.66 -28.06
N ALA A 371 4.71 6.33 -26.94
CA ALA A 371 5.06 5.19 -26.10
C ALA A 371 5.03 3.87 -26.88
N THR A 372 3.94 3.62 -27.63
CA THR A 372 3.77 2.38 -28.40
C THR A 372 4.74 2.26 -29.56
N SER A 373 5.10 3.37 -30.22
CA SER A 373 6.04 3.37 -31.35
C SER A 373 7.51 3.23 -30.94
N THR A 374 7.86 3.72 -29.74
CA THR A 374 9.24 3.69 -29.23
C THR A 374 9.51 2.52 -28.28
N GLY A 375 8.49 1.77 -27.86
CA GLY A 375 8.63 0.75 -26.83
C GLY A 375 8.88 1.32 -25.43
N SER A 376 8.53 2.58 -25.20
CA SER A 376 8.76 3.27 -23.93
C SER A 376 7.69 2.97 -22.90
N MET A 377 8.04 2.98 -21.62
CA MET A 377 7.05 2.93 -20.53
C MET A 377 6.23 4.22 -20.51
N ALA A 378 5.02 4.14 -19.95
CA ALA A 378 4.16 5.29 -19.76
C ALA A 378 3.53 5.32 -18.36
N ILE A 379 3.22 6.52 -17.90
CA ILE A 379 2.41 6.77 -16.70
C ILE A 379 1.00 7.12 -17.16
N ILE A 380 0.01 6.32 -16.73
CA ILE A 380 -1.40 6.70 -16.81
C ILE A 380 -1.73 7.41 -15.50
N ARG A 381 -2.19 8.64 -15.59
CA ARG A 381 -2.59 9.46 -14.44
C ARG A 381 -4.10 9.65 -14.45
N TYR A 382 -4.74 9.20 -13.40
CA TYR A 382 -6.17 9.36 -13.15
C TYR A 382 -6.38 10.46 -12.10
N GLY A 383 -6.93 11.60 -12.51
CA GLY A 383 -7.17 12.77 -11.65
C GLY A 383 -8.62 12.92 -11.23
N ARG A 384 -8.84 13.47 -10.01
CA ARG A 384 -10.13 13.97 -9.55
C ARG A 384 -10.02 15.49 -9.38
N SER A 385 -10.96 16.26 -9.93
CA SER A 385 -10.87 17.71 -9.93
C SER A 385 -10.86 18.29 -8.52
N GLY A 386 -9.94 19.19 -8.29
CA GLY A 386 -9.77 19.92 -7.04
C GLY A 386 -8.46 20.70 -6.97
N VAL A 387 -7.48 20.33 -7.76
CA VAL A 387 -6.21 21.06 -7.81
C VAL A 387 -5.83 21.29 -9.27
N LYS A 388 -5.86 22.54 -9.72
CA LYS A 388 -5.11 22.94 -10.92
C LYS A 388 -3.61 22.79 -10.61
N PRO A 389 -2.82 22.31 -11.59
CA PRO A 389 -1.36 22.18 -11.44
C PRO A 389 -0.68 23.45 -11.02
#